data_05f860ced03678d577c9a73535ab85e0
#
_entry.id   05f860ced03678d577c9a73535ab85e0
#
_cell.length_a   1.000
_cell.length_b   1.000
_cell.length_c   1.000
_cell.angle_alpha   90.00
_cell.angle_beta   90.00
_cell.angle_gamma   90.00
#
_symmetry.space_group_name_H-M   'P 1'
#
loop_
_entity.id
_entity.type
_entity.pdbx_description
1 polymer ?
#
loop_
_entity_poly.entity_id
_entity_poly.type
_entity_poly.pdbx_seq_one_letter_code
_entity_poly.pdbx_strand_id
1 'polypeptide(L)'
;EAGFQLMEALAVEVKTAYEKLSAIATMTGTKIDSTICATGGQAKNPAWLRYKSQVVQAAFSITACADAELVGDAVLAYCGLGKFSSIQEGAQALVHQSQVFAPKESI
;
A
#
# COMPACT_ATOMS: atom_id res chain seq x y z
N GLU A 1 -8.70 26.15 2.02
CA GLU A 1 -7.25 26.30 2.11
C GLU A 1 -6.55 25.52 0.97
N ALA A 2 -5.51 26.14 0.43
CA ALA A 2 -4.79 25.58 -0.70
C ALA A 2 -4.17 24.23 -0.38
N GLY A 3 -3.61 24.07 0.82
CA GLY A 3 -3.00 22.79 1.24
C GLY A 3 -4.00 21.65 1.32
N PHE A 4 -5.16 21.91 1.88
CA PHE A 4 -6.21 20.90 1.96
C PHE A 4 -6.74 20.53 0.56
N GLN A 5 -6.92 21.52 -0.30
CA GLN A 5 -7.36 21.28 -1.67
C GLN A 5 -6.38 20.41 -2.44
N LEU A 6 -5.08 20.63 -2.22
CA LEU A 6 -4.05 19.80 -2.85
C LEU A 6 -4.10 18.35 -2.35
N MET A 7 -4.27 18.16 -1.04
CA MET A 7 -4.39 16.82 -0.47
C MET A 7 -5.63 16.10 -1.01
N GLU A 8 -6.74 16.82 -1.10
CA GLU A 8 -7.97 16.26 -1.67
C GLU A 8 -7.77 15.84 -3.11
N ALA A 9 -7.14 16.68 -3.93
CA ALA A 9 -6.87 16.38 -5.32
C ALA A 9 -5.99 15.13 -5.47
N LEU A 10 -4.94 15.00 -4.64
CA LEU A 10 -4.07 13.84 -4.67
C LEU A 10 -4.80 12.57 -4.26
N ALA A 11 -5.66 12.65 -3.24
CA ALA A 11 -6.43 11.49 -2.80
C ALA A 11 -7.43 11.05 -3.87
N VAL A 12 -8.05 12.00 -4.56
CA VAL A 12 -8.98 11.70 -5.66
C VAL A 12 -8.24 11.04 -6.83
N GLU A 13 -7.01 11.46 -7.12
CA GLU A 13 -6.21 10.80 -8.16
C GLU A 13 -5.92 9.35 -7.80
N VAL A 14 -5.59 9.06 -6.55
CA VAL A 14 -5.38 7.69 -6.07
C VAL A 14 -6.66 6.88 -6.21
N LYS A 15 -7.79 7.46 -5.84
CA LYS A 15 -9.10 6.80 -5.98
C LYS A 15 -9.39 6.44 -7.42
N THR A 16 -9.17 7.37 -8.34
CA THR A 16 -9.39 7.15 -9.77
C THR A 16 -8.50 6.02 -10.29
N ALA A 17 -7.22 6.02 -9.92
CA ALA A 17 -6.30 4.96 -10.33
C ALA A 17 -6.73 3.60 -9.77
N TYR A 18 -7.15 3.55 -8.52
CA TYR A 18 -7.60 2.31 -7.88
C TYR A 18 -8.85 1.77 -8.57
N GLU A 19 -9.80 2.64 -8.90
CA GLU A 19 -11.02 2.25 -9.59
C GLU A 19 -10.72 1.68 -10.99
N LYS A 20 -9.79 2.32 -11.72
CA LYS A 20 -9.36 1.83 -13.03
C LYS A 20 -8.70 0.47 -12.95
N LEU A 21 -7.81 0.28 -11.98
CA LEU A 21 -7.15 -1.02 -11.77
C LEU A 21 -8.16 -2.09 -11.38
N SER A 22 -9.12 -1.76 -10.54
CA SER A 22 -10.18 -2.69 -10.14
C SER A 22 -11.04 -3.11 -11.32
N ALA A 23 -11.38 -2.17 -12.22
CA ALA A 23 -12.13 -2.47 -13.42
C ALA A 23 -11.35 -3.39 -14.37
N ILE A 24 -10.07 -3.12 -14.56
CA ILE A 24 -9.21 -3.96 -15.39
C ILE A 24 -9.10 -5.38 -14.79
N ALA A 25 -8.94 -5.48 -13.48
CA ALA A 25 -8.87 -6.76 -12.80
C ALA A 25 -10.15 -7.57 -12.99
N THR A 26 -11.31 -6.90 -12.89
CA THR A 26 -12.60 -7.56 -13.13
C THR A 26 -12.70 -8.07 -14.57
N MET A 27 -12.27 -7.27 -15.55
CA MET A 27 -12.31 -7.65 -16.96
C MET A 27 -11.44 -8.86 -17.27
N THR A 28 -10.30 -8.98 -16.59
CA THR A 28 -9.35 -10.08 -16.82
C THR A 28 -9.57 -11.27 -15.90
N GLY A 29 -10.53 -11.19 -14.99
CA GLY A 29 -10.77 -12.23 -14.00
C GLY A 29 -9.71 -12.32 -12.90
N THR A 30 -8.89 -11.29 -12.76
CA THR A 30 -7.83 -11.24 -11.75
C THR A 30 -8.40 -10.62 -10.48
N LYS A 31 -8.12 -11.24 -9.35
CA LYS A 31 -8.45 -10.65 -8.05
C LYS A 31 -7.35 -9.70 -7.61
N ILE A 32 -7.75 -8.51 -7.17
CA ILE A 32 -6.83 -7.61 -6.50
C ILE A 32 -7.21 -7.53 -5.03
N ASP A 33 -6.21 -7.30 -4.19
CA ASP A 33 -6.43 -7.14 -2.77
C ASP A 33 -7.24 -5.87 -2.51
N SER A 34 -8.16 -5.94 -1.55
CA SER A 34 -8.93 -4.77 -1.14
C SER A 34 -8.11 -3.81 -0.26
N THR A 35 -6.91 -4.21 0.13
CA THR A 35 -6.01 -3.41 0.94
C THR A 35 -4.87 -2.91 0.08
N ILE A 36 -4.62 -1.60 0.12
CA ILE A 36 -3.54 -0.95 -0.61
C ILE A 36 -2.34 -0.84 0.32
N CYS A 37 -1.20 -1.38 -0.10
CA CYS A 37 0.02 -1.27 0.68
C CYS A 37 0.71 0.06 0.36
N ALA A 38 0.91 0.90 1.37
CA ALA A 38 1.54 2.20 1.22
C ALA A 38 2.97 2.16 1.74
N THR A 39 3.88 2.76 0.97
CA THR A 39 5.30 2.85 1.34
C THR A 39 5.81 4.26 1.07
N GLY A 40 7.03 4.54 1.51
CA GLY A 40 7.68 5.82 1.28
C GLY A 40 7.38 6.85 2.37
N GLY A 41 7.80 8.08 2.15
CA GLY A 41 7.72 9.13 3.17
C GLY A 41 6.30 9.45 3.61
N GLN A 42 5.35 9.46 2.70
CA GLN A 42 3.96 9.76 3.04
C GLN A 42 3.32 8.67 3.89
N ALA A 43 3.83 7.44 3.83
CA ALA A 43 3.33 6.34 4.65
C ALA A 43 3.63 6.52 6.13
N LYS A 44 4.49 7.48 6.48
CA LYS A 44 4.82 7.80 7.87
C LYS A 44 3.82 8.77 8.52
N ASN A 45 2.82 9.23 7.77
CA ASN A 45 1.81 10.16 8.26
C ASN A 45 0.46 9.46 8.42
N PRO A 46 0.09 9.03 9.65
CA PRO A 46 -1.17 8.32 9.86
C PRO A 46 -2.41 9.13 9.48
N ALA A 47 -2.41 10.44 9.73
CA ALA A 47 -3.55 11.29 9.40
C ALA A 47 -3.80 11.32 7.89
N TRP A 48 -2.72 11.37 7.11
CA TRP A 48 -2.80 11.35 5.64
C TRP A 48 -3.36 10.03 5.13
N LEU A 49 -2.90 8.91 5.72
CA LEU A 49 -3.38 7.58 5.34
C LEU A 49 -4.86 7.38 5.70
N ARG A 50 -5.29 7.87 6.86
CA ARG A 50 -6.70 7.83 7.26
C ARG A 50 -7.56 8.62 6.28
N TYR A 51 -7.11 9.81 5.91
CA TYR A 51 -7.82 10.65 4.96
C TYR A 51 -7.94 9.95 3.60
N LYS A 52 -6.85 9.40 3.10
CA LYS A 52 -6.87 8.64 1.83
C LYS A 52 -7.81 7.46 1.90
N SER A 53 -7.82 6.71 3.00
CA SER A 53 -8.71 5.56 3.13
C SER A 53 -10.18 5.97 3.03
N GLN A 54 -10.54 7.13 3.60
CA GLN A 54 -11.89 7.64 3.51
C GLN A 54 -12.26 8.04 2.08
N VAL A 55 -11.37 8.73 1.39
CA VAL A 55 -11.63 9.21 0.03
C VAL A 55 -11.67 8.05 -0.96
N VAL A 56 -10.71 7.14 -0.88
CA VAL A 56 -10.59 6.01 -1.80
C VAL A 56 -11.58 4.90 -1.47
N GLN A 57 -12.06 4.84 -0.24
CA GLN A 57 -12.94 3.79 0.28
C GLN A 57 -12.27 2.41 0.17
N ALA A 58 -11.01 2.36 0.56
CA ALA A 58 -10.22 1.14 0.64
C ALA A 58 -9.31 1.22 1.85
N ALA A 59 -8.91 0.09 2.38
CA ALA A 59 -7.97 0.04 3.48
C ALA A 59 -6.55 0.28 2.96
N PHE A 60 -5.74 0.98 3.75
CA PHE A 60 -4.31 1.17 3.49
C PHE A 60 -3.52 0.47 4.58
N SER A 61 -2.51 -0.30 4.20
CA SER A 61 -1.62 -0.95 5.16
C SER A 61 -0.22 -0.38 5.02
N ILE A 62 0.51 -0.38 6.12
CA ILE A 62 1.93 -0.04 6.12
C ILE A 62 2.72 -1.19 6.71
N THR A 63 3.98 -1.28 6.33
CA THR A 63 4.88 -2.32 6.84
C THR A 63 5.65 -1.82 8.06
N ALA A 64 6.17 -2.77 8.84
CA ALA A 64 6.93 -2.45 10.05
C ALA A 64 8.19 -1.64 9.73
N CYS A 65 8.81 -1.90 8.58
CA CYS A 65 9.94 -1.11 8.12
C CYS A 65 9.46 -0.11 7.06
N ALA A 66 9.65 1.18 7.34
CA ALA A 66 9.23 2.24 6.43
C ALA A 66 10.10 2.30 5.17
N ASP A 67 11.33 1.78 5.26
CA ASP A 67 12.27 1.79 4.14
C ASP A 67 12.10 0.52 3.30
N ALA A 68 11.00 0.45 2.57
CA ALA A 68 10.62 -0.74 1.80
C ALA A 68 11.68 -1.13 0.76
N GLU A 69 12.37 -0.14 0.20
CA GLU A 69 13.42 -0.40 -0.77
C GLU A 69 14.57 -1.18 -0.16
N LEU A 70 14.97 -0.83 1.07
CA LEU A 70 16.03 -1.53 1.78
C LEU A 70 15.62 -2.97 2.13
N VAL A 71 14.35 -3.17 2.49
CA VAL A 71 13.83 -4.51 2.75
C VAL A 71 13.87 -5.33 1.46
N GLY A 72 13.50 -4.75 0.33
CA GLY A 72 13.57 -5.41 -0.97
C GLY A 72 15.00 -5.80 -1.32
N ASP A 73 15.96 -4.90 -1.10
CA ASP A 73 17.38 -5.19 -1.32
C ASP A 73 17.84 -6.35 -0.44
N ALA A 74 17.41 -6.39 0.82
CA ALA A 74 17.76 -7.50 1.72
C ALA A 74 17.17 -8.82 1.23
N VAL A 75 15.93 -8.82 0.74
CA VAL A 75 15.31 -10.02 0.15
C VAL A 75 16.17 -10.55 -0.99
N LEU A 76 16.56 -9.66 -1.91
CA LEU A 76 17.37 -10.05 -3.07
C LEU A 76 18.74 -10.57 -2.65
N ALA A 77 19.38 -9.92 -1.68
CA ALA A 77 20.69 -10.34 -1.20
C ALA A 77 20.63 -11.72 -0.54
N TYR A 78 19.63 -11.97 0.29
CA TYR A 78 19.48 -13.28 0.94
C TYR A 78 19.12 -14.37 -0.05
N CYS A 79 18.36 -14.06 -1.09
CA CYS A 79 18.10 -15.01 -2.17
C CYS A 79 19.40 -15.34 -2.90
N GLY A 80 20.24 -14.36 -3.19
CA GLY A 80 21.54 -14.56 -3.82
C GLY A 80 22.49 -15.41 -2.98
N LEU A 81 22.39 -15.31 -1.66
CA LEU A 81 23.18 -16.11 -0.72
C LEU A 81 22.60 -17.50 -0.45
N GLY A 82 21.45 -17.82 -1.04
CA GLY A 82 20.80 -19.11 -0.84
C GLY A 82 20.04 -19.25 0.46
N LYS A 83 19.80 -18.15 1.19
CA LYS A 83 19.03 -18.17 2.45
C LYS A 83 17.54 -18.39 2.19
N PHE A 84 17.04 -17.89 1.06
CA PHE A 84 15.66 -18.12 0.61
C PHE A 84 15.68 -18.72 -0.78
N SER A 85 14.74 -19.62 -1.05
CA SER A 85 14.67 -20.31 -2.34
C SER A 85 13.98 -19.45 -3.42
N SER A 86 13.23 -18.40 -3.02
CA SER A 86 12.54 -17.53 -3.95
C SER A 86 12.37 -16.14 -3.35
N ILE A 87 12.09 -15.16 -4.21
CA ILE A 87 11.77 -13.79 -3.77
C ILE A 87 10.51 -13.79 -2.92
N GLN A 88 9.51 -14.59 -3.27
CA GLN A 88 8.27 -14.71 -2.51
C GLN A 88 8.54 -15.20 -1.09
N GLU A 89 9.37 -16.23 -0.94
CA GLU A 89 9.72 -16.74 0.38
C GLU A 89 10.42 -15.67 1.22
N GLY A 90 11.38 -14.96 0.60
CA GLY A 90 12.09 -13.88 1.28
C GLY A 90 11.16 -12.75 1.69
N ALA A 91 10.24 -12.35 0.83
CA ALA A 91 9.28 -11.30 1.12
C ALA A 91 8.37 -11.72 2.29
N GLN A 92 7.88 -12.96 2.29
CA GLN A 92 7.04 -13.45 3.38
C GLN A 92 7.78 -13.45 4.72
N ALA A 93 9.09 -13.72 4.69
CA ALA A 93 9.91 -13.75 5.91
C ALA A 93 10.24 -12.36 6.44
N LEU A 94 10.50 -11.40 5.56
CA LEU A 94 11.05 -10.09 5.93
C LEU A 94 10.02 -8.95 5.92
N VAL A 95 8.94 -9.08 5.18
CA VAL A 95 7.92 -8.03 5.10
C VAL A 95 6.84 -8.31 6.13
N HIS A 96 6.66 -7.38 7.07
CA HIS A 96 5.66 -7.51 8.14
C HIS A 96 4.74 -6.30 8.12
N GLN A 97 3.43 -6.57 8.07
CA GLN A 97 2.42 -5.53 8.15
C GLN A 97 2.39 -4.97 9.58
N SER A 98 2.43 -3.64 9.69
CA SER A 98 2.44 -2.95 10.98
C SER A 98 1.05 -2.47 11.38
N GLN A 99 0.35 -1.80 10.47
CA GLN A 99 -0.89 -1.11 10.79
C GLN A 99 -1.77 -1.03 9.55
N VAL A 100 -3.09 -1.06 9.77
CA VAL A 100 -4.09 -0.94 8.70
C VAL A 100 -5.00 0.25 9.01
N PHE A 101 -5.21 1.10 8.01
CA PHE A 101 -6.12 2.23 8.08
C PHE A 101 -7.30 1.92 7.17
N ALA A 102 -8.45 1.60 7.74
CA ALA A 102 -9.66 1.27 6.99
C ALA A 102 -10.62 2.45 6.96
N PRO A 103 -11.47 2.58 5.92
CA PRO A 103 -12.49 3.60 5.92
C PRO A 103 -13.48 3.37 7.06
N LYS A 104 -13.93 4.46 7.66
CA LYS A 104 -14.96 4.37 8.69
C LYS A 104 -16.27 3.99 8.04
N GLU A 105 -17.02 3.11 8.70
CA GLU A 105 -18.35 2.77 8.24
C GLU A 105 -19.26 4.01 8.40
N SER A 106 -20.05 4.28 7.38
CA SER A 106 -21.07 5.31 7.51
C SER A 106 -22.25 4.76 8.28
N ILE A 107 -22.67 5.55 9.25
CA ILE A 107 -23.77 5.17 10.12
C ILE A 107 -25.03 5.86 9.65
#